data_cefe01ab194a734497aea5b5dfd54a87
#
_entry.id   cefe01ab194a734497aea5b5dfd54a87
#
_cell.length_a   1.000
_cell.length_b   1.000
_cell.length_c   1.000
_cell.angle_alpha   90.00
_cell.angle_beta   90.00
_cell.angle_gamma   90.00
#
_symmetry.space_group_name_H-M   'P 1'
#
loop_
_entity.id
_entity.type
_entity.pdbx_description
1 polymer ?
#
loop_
_entity_poly.entity_id
_entity_poly.type
_entity_poly.pdbx_seq_one_letter_code
_entity_poly.pdbx_strand_id
1 'polypeptide(L)'
;MDLFTQIKMAVSVKEAAEYYGLEVNRGNMVCCPFHNDRTPSMKLNEDYFYCFGCGATGDVIDLAARLFNLSSYDAAKKLAYDFGIDPD
;
A
#
# COMPACT_ATOMS: atom_id res chain seq x y z
N MET A 1 17.42 -12.93 0.79
CA MET A 1 16.27 -12.12 1.24
C MET A 1 15.10 -12.48 0.37
N ASP A 2 13.96 -12.79 0.95
CA ASP A 2 12.79 -13.17 0.16
C ASP A 2 12.14 -11.95 -0.51
N LEU A 3 11.26 -12.21 -1.46
CA LEU A 3 10.62 -11.16 -2.24
C LEU A 3 9.81 -10.20 -1.35
N PHE A 4 9.08 -10.72 -0.37
CA PHE A 4 8.25 -9.87 0.50
C PHE A 4 9.11 -8.89 1.27
N THR A 5 10.21 -9.37 1.84
CA THR A 5 11.12 -8.51 2.59
C THR A 5 11.77 -7.46 1.70
N GLN A 6 12.19 -7.86 0.50
CA GLN A 6 12.79 -6.92 -0.46
C GLN A 6 11.84 -5.78 -0.79
N ILE A 7 10.56 -6.10 -1.03
CA ILE A 7 9.57 -5.09 -1.38
C ILE A 7 9.32 -4.16 -0.20
N LYS A 8 9.15 -4.70 1.00
CA LYS A 8 8.90 -3.88 2.18
C LYS A 8 10.05 -2.92 2.47
N MET A 9 11.27 -3.31 2.17
CA MET A 9 12.43 -2.45 2.40
C MET A 9 12.60 -1.41 1.29
N ALA A 10 12.15 -1.71 0.08
CA ALA A 10 12.37 -0.85 -1.08
C ALA A 10 11.24 0.14 -1.34
N VAL A 11 10.00 -0.20 -0.96
CA VAL A 11 8.82 0.58 -1.30
C VAL A 11 8.04 0.92 -0.04
N SER A 12 7.86 2.22 0.21
CA SER A 12 7.04 2.64 1.34
C SER A 12 5.56 2.56 0.96
N VAL A 13 4.70 2.51 1.98
CA VAL A 13 3.25 2.52 1.77
C VAL A 13 2.83 3.79 1.03
N LYS A 14 3.42 4.93 1.40
CA LYS A 14 3.12 6.20 0.75
C LYS A 14 3.50 6.19 -0.73
N GLU A 15 4.69 5.69 -1.05
CA GLU A 15 5.13 5.62 -2.45
C GLU A 15 4.18 4.77 -3.29
N ALA A 16 3.79 3.62 -2.78
CA ALA A 16 2.86 2.74 -3.49
C ALA A 16 1.50 3.41 -3.66
N ALA A 17 0.99 4.05 -2.60
CA ALA A 17 -0.30 4.73 -2.65
C ALA A 17 -0.29 5.80 -3.74
N GLU A 18 0.74 6.62 -3.78
CA GLU A 18 0.87 7.68 -4.78
C GLU A 18 0.99 7.10 -6.19
N TYR A 19 1.80 6.07 -6.35
CA TYR A 19 1.99 5.42 -7.65
C TYR A 19 0.67 4.86 -8.20
N TYR A 20 -0.15 4.30 -7.32
CA TYR A 20 -1.43 3.71 -7.72
C TYR A 20 -2.59 4.71 -7.71
N GLY A 21 -2.29 6.01 -7.61
CA GLY A 21 -3.27 7.05 -7.85
C GLY A 21 -4.05 7.55 -6.65
N LEU A 22 -3.65 7.19 -5.44
CA LEU A 22 -4.31 7.73 -4.25
C LEU A 22 -3.79 9.14 -3.98
N GLU A 23 -4.68 10.06 -3.65
CA GLU A 23 -4.30 11.45 -3.34
C GLU A 23 -3.91 11.54 -1.87
N VAL A 24 -2.61 11.70 -1.63
CA VAL A 24 -2.05 11.78 -0.28
C VAL A 24 -1.91 13.24 0.11
N ASN A 25 -2.55 13.63 1.22
CA ASN A 25 -2.47 15.01 1.69
C ASN A 25 -1.20 15.24 2.53
N ARG A 26 -1.04 16.47 3.05
CA ARG A 26 0.16 16.86 3.80
C ARG A 26 0.37 16.04 5.07
N GLY A 27 -0.71 15.54 5.65
CA GLY A 27 -0.62 14.73 6.87
C GLY A 27 -0.44 13.25 6.57
N ASN A 28 -0.11 12.88 5.34
CA ASN A 28 0.01 11.49 4.90
C ASN A 28 -1.30 10.71 5.09
N MET A 29 -2.42 11.39 4.86
CA MET A 29 -3.74 10.81 4.95
C MET A 29 -4.35 10.70 3.56
N VAL A 30 -5.16 9.66 3.36
CA VAL A 30 -5.92 9.47 2.12
C VAL A 30 -7.36 9.10 2.48
N CYS A 31 -8.26 9.33 1.53
CA CYS A 31 -9.59 8.73 1.62
C CYS A 31 -9.41 7.23 1.46
N CYS A 32 -9.95 6.47 2.40
CA CYS A 32 -9.76 5.03 2.40
C CYS A 32 -10.41 4.40 1.16
N PRO A 33 -9.66 3.66 0.35
CA PRO A 33 -10.23 3.04 -0.85
C PRO A 33 -11.04 1.78 -0.56
N PHE A 34 -11.06 1.34 0.70
CA PHE A 34 -11.68 0.07 1.08
C PHE A 34 -13.09 0.22 1.64
N HIS A 35 -13.56 1.46 1.77
CA HIS A 35 -14.94 1.75 2.12
C HIS A 35 -15.32 3.10 1.52
N ASN A 36 -16.62 3.41 1.54
CA ASN A 36 -17.10 4.65 0.96
C ASN A 36 -16.80 5.82 1.90
N ASP A 37 -15.72 6.54 1.61
CA ASP A 37 -15.22 7.59 2.48
C ASP A 37 -15.10 8.90 1.70
N ARG A 38 -15.53 10.01 2.32
CA ARG A 38 -15.47 11.34 1.70
C ARG A 38 -14.42 12.23 2.31
N THR A 39 -13.88 11.82 3.45
CA THR A 39 -12.83 12.58 4.14
C THR A 39 -11.65 11.66 4.36
N PRO A 40 -10.42 12.22 4.37
CA PRO A 40 -9.24 11.39 4.62
C PRO A 40 -9.33 10.73 5.99
N SER A 41 -9.35 9.42 6.02
CA SER A 41 -9.44 8.64 7.25
C SER A 41 -8.37 7.56 7.36
N MET A 42 -7.58 7.33 6.30
CA MET A 42 -6.52 6.33 6.34
C MET A 42 -5.17 7.01 6.43
N LYS A 43 -4.42 6.68 7.46
CA LYS A 43 -3.06 7.19 7.68
C LYS A 43 -2.06 6.28 7.00
N LEU A 44 -1.16 6.88 6.23
CA LEU A 44 -0.07 6.17 5.58
C LEU A 44 1.19 6.40 6.39
N ASN A 45 1.68 5.37 7.05
CA ASN A 45 2.96 5.40 7.74
C ASN A 45 4.00 4.79 6.78
N GLU A 46 5.27 4.83 7.17
CA GLU A 46 6.30 4.33 6.28
C GLU A 46 6.14 2.85 6.00
N ASP A 47 5.87 2.07 7.04
CA ASP A 47 5.82 0.61 6.95
C ASP A 47 4.42 0.03 6.91
N TYR A 48 3.39 0.81 7.24
CA TYR A 48 2.03 0.29 7.30
C TYR A 48 1.00 1.40 7.10
N PHE A 49 -0.22 1.01 6.80
CA PHE A 49 -1.36 1.93 6.76
C PHE A 49 -2.36 1.53 7.84
N TYR A 50 -3.15 2.51 8.26
CA TYR A 50 -4.24 2.26 9.20
C TYR A 50 -5.40 3.19 8.90
N CYS A 51 -6.59 2.63 8.73
CA CYS A 51 -7.79 3.41 8.51
C CYS A 51 -8.58 3.57 9.80
N PHE A 52 -8.72 4.82 10.25
CA PHE A 52 -9.47 5.11 11.47
C PHE A 52 -10.99 4.93 11.28
N GLY A 53 -11.45 4.89 10.03
CA GLY A 53 -12.87 4.73 9.74
C GLY A 53 -13.35 3.30 9.73
N CYS A 54 -12.54 2.36 9.19
CA CYS A 54 -12.97 0.97 9.07
C CYS A 54 -12.01 -0.03 9.71
N GLY A 55 -10.88 0.43 10.25
CA GLY A 55 -9.91 -0.45 10.90
C GLY A 55 -9.00 -1.22 9.97
N ALA A 56 -9.08 -0.98 8.66
CA ALA A 56 -8.19 -1.66 7.72
C ALA A 56 -6.74 -1.31 8.00
N THR A 57 -5.87 -2.30 8.02
CA THR A 57 -4.44 -2.09 8.28
C THR A 57 -3.62 -3.15 7.57
N GLY A 58 -2.36 -2.84 7.34
CA GLY A 58 -1.44 -3.77 6.69
C GLY A 58 -0.19 -3.08 6.19
N ASP A 59 0.66 -3.84 5.53
CA ASP A 59 1.88 -3.30 4.93
C ASP A 59 1.64 -2.94 3.45
N VAL A 60 2.73 -2.60 2.74
CA VAL A 60 2.62 -2.20 1.34
C VAL A 60 2.07 -3.32 0.46
N ILE A 61 2.38 -4.56 0.79
CA ILE A 61 1.88 -5.72 0.03
C ILE A 61 0.38 -5.87 0.26
N ASP A 62 -0.06 -5.71 1.52
CA ASP A 62 -1.49 -5.74 1.84
C ASP A 62 -2.25 -4.64 1.12
N LEU A 63 -1.66 -3.46 1.01
CA LEU A 63 -2.27 -2.35 0.30
C LEU A 63 -2.51 -2.72 -1.17
N ALA A 64 -1.49 -3.21 -1.85
CA ALA A 64 -1.62 -3.59 -3.25
C ALA A 64 -2.60 -4.76 -3.43
N ALA A 65 -2.53 -5.74 -2.55
CA ALA A 65 -3.42 -6.89 -2.62
C ALA A 65 -4.89 -6.46 -2.53
N ARG A 66 -5.20 -5.55 -1.63
CA ARG A 66 -6.57 -5.08 -1.46
C ARG A 66 -7.02 -4.15 -2.59
N LEU A 67 -6.12 -3.28 -3.06
CA LEU A 67 -6.45 -2.35 -4.15
C LEU A 67 -6.81 -3.09 -5.44
N PHE A 68 -6.12 -4.17 -5.73
CA PHE A 68 -6.28 -4.88 -6.99
C PHE A 68 -6.92 -6.26 -6.85
N ASN A 69 -7.38 -6.59 -5.66
CA ASN A 69 -8.01 -7.87 -5.36
C ASN A 69 -7.12 -9.06 -5.75
N LEU A 70 -5.89 -9.00 -5.27
CA LEU A 70 -4.87 -10.02 -5.56
C LEU A 70 -4.50 -10.78 -4.29
N SER A 71 -3.93 -11.97 -4.46
CA SER A 71 -3.28 -12.66 -3.35
C SER A 71 -2.05 -11.86 -2.92
N SER A 72 -1.54 -12.16 -1.73
CA SER A 72 -0.32 -11.50 -1.25
C SER A 72 0.86 -11.75 -2.20
N TYR A 73 0.98 -12.97 -2.71
CA TYR A 73 2.06 -13.32 -3.62
C TYR A 73 1.95 -12.55 -4.94
N ASP A 74 0.75 -12.49 -5.52
CA ASP A 74 0.54 -11.76 -6.77
C ASP A 74 0.72 -10.25 -6.57
N ALA A 75 0.31 -9.73 -5.42
CA ALA A 75 0.53 -8.33 -5.08
C ALA A 75 2.03 -8.02 -4.97
N ALA A 76 2.79 -8.91 -4.35
CA ALA A 76 4.24 -8.75 -4.25
C ALA A 76 4.90 -8.74 -5.63
N LYS A 77 4.45 -9.63 -6.51
CA LYS A 77 4.98 -9.67 -7.88
C LYS A 77 4.64 -8.39 -8.64
N LYS A 78 3.43 -7.87 -8.46
CA LYS A 78 3.02 -6.63 -9.11
C LYS A 78 3.87 -5.47 -8.62
N LEU A 79 4.08 -5.36 -7.31
CA LEU A 79 4.93 -4.31 -6.76
C LEU A 79 6.35 -4.40 -7.27
N ALA A 80 6.89 -5.62 -7.35
CA ALA A 80 8.23 -5.82 -7.89
C ALA A 80 8.32 -5.35 -9.33
N TYR A 81 7.33 -5.68 -10.13
CA TYR A 81 7.29 -5.26 -11.53
C TYR A 81 7.18 -3.74 -11.65
N ASP A 82 6.23 -3.15 -10.90
CA ASP A 82 5.94 -1.71 -11.01
C ASP A 82 7.07 -0.84 -10.49
N PHE A 83 7.81 -1.30 -9.51
CA PHE A 83 8.90 -0.53 -8.89
C PHE A 83 10.30 -1.01 -9.30
N GLY A 84 10.38 -1.94 -10.25
CA GLY A 84 11.67 -2.37 -10.79
C GLY A 84 12.53 -3.17 -9.81
N ILE A 85 11.91 -3.98 -8.97
CA ILE A 85 12.62 -4.81 -8.01
C ILE A 85 12.83 -6.19 -8.62
N ASP A 86 14.11 -6.61 -8.69
CA ASP A 86 14.46 -7.93 -9.20
C ASP A 86 14.34 -8.97 -8.10
N PRO A 87 13.42 -9.93 -8.19
CA PRO A 87 13.38 -11.02 -7.22
C PRO A 87 14.51 -11.98 -7.47
N ASP A 88 15.18 -12.38 -6.41
CA ASP A 88 16.24 -13.39 -6.49
C ASP A 88 15.69 -14.80 -6.46
#